data_ca4bd9e1ffa16d5ffb4ed250ba73b183
#
_entry.id   ca4bd9e1ffa16d5ffb4ed250ba73b183
#
_cell.length_a   1.000
_cell.length_b   1.000
_cell.length_c   1.000
_cell.angle_alpha   90.00
_cell.angle_beta   90.00
_cell.angle_gamma   90.00
#
_symmetry.space_group_name_H-M   'P 1'
#
loop_
_entity.id
_entity.type
_entity.pdbx_description
1 polymer ?
#
loop_
_entity_poly.entity_id
_entity_poly.type
_entity_poly.pdbx_seq_one_letter_code
_entity_poly.pdbx_strand_id
1 'polypeptide(L)'
;MAGVVATVAAVTAAVGVAGSIATTAIASGQQKKTEKRARNDKSRLSDELDQLELDRQEVINPYSNVVSLDDMIVDNSDILSNPFQNIGVATQAAKFQAEEADIALANTLDTLLASGASAGGATALAQAALQSKRNISASLEQQETNNQKLAAQGEQFLQQQQMSEAQRFQQAQMTESQRIQQADVLGQEFVYGETERRQTEQLNRKQAQITGAAQAEIAASQNRAQIAGAGIGALSNIASAGITSS
;
A
#
# COMPACT_ATOMS: atom_id res chain seq x y z
N MET A 1 -13.72 -21.22 13.60
CA MET A 1 -12.50 -21.24 14.44
C MET A 1 -12.77 -21.37 15.94
N ALA A 2 -14.01 -21.60 16.37
CA ALA A 2 -14.39 -21.77 17.79
C ALA A 2 -14.36 -23.22 18.31
N GLY A 3 -14.13 -24.22 17.46
CA GLY A 3 -14.25 -25.65 17.82
C GLY A 3 -12.98 -26.31 18.38
N VAL A 4 -11.81 -25.75 18.14
CA VAL A 4 -10.51 -26.40 18.52
C VAL A 4 -10.05 -26.01 19.93
N VAL A 5 -10.50 -24.86 20.45
CA VAL A 5 -10.09 -24.38 21.77
C VAL A 5 -10.82 -25.12 22.91
N ALA A 6 -12.01 -25.67 22.65
CA ALA A 6 -12.81 -26.36 23.70
C ALA A 6 -12.29 -27.75 24.07
N THR A 7 -11.55 -28.42 23.17
CA THR A 7 -11.05 -29.79 23.45
C THR A 7 -9.78 -29.84 24.28
N VAL A 8 -8.98 -28.76 24.30
CA VAL A 8 -7.74 -28.71 25.13
C VAL A 8 -8.05 -28.44 26.59
N ALA A 9 -9.13 -27.72 26.91
CA ALA A 9 -9.54 -27.43 28.29
C ALA A 9 -10.16 -28.65 29.00
N ALA A 10 -10.76 -29.61 28.27
CA ALA A 10 -11.41 -30.78 28.87
C ALA A 10 -10.42 -31.88 29.33
N VAL A 11 -9.18 -31.90 28.76
CA VAL A 11 -8.16 -32.90 29.11
C VAL A 11 -7.44 -32.55 30.42
N THR A 12 -7.39 -31.26 30.81
CA THR A 12 -6.74 -30.87 32.06
C THR A 12 -7.63 -31.03 33.32
N ALA A 13 -8.95 -31.17 33.17
CA ALA A 13 -9.88 -31.35 34.31
C ALA A 13 -10.05 -32.81 34.75
N ALA A 14 -9.63 -33.80 33.93
CA ALA A 14 -9.86 -35.21 34.24
C ALA A 14 -8.79 -35.87 35.13
N VAL A 15 -7.74 -35.12 35.52
CA VAL A 15 -6.65 -35.70 36.38
C VAL A 15 -6.88 -35.46 37.88
N GLY A 16 -7.96 -34.74 38.25
CA GLY A 16 -8.14 -34.22 39.63
C GLY A 16 -8.95 -35.06 40.62
N VAL A 17 -9.67 -36.10 40.25
CA VAL A 17 -10.52 -36.83 41.20
C VAL A 17 -10.52 -38.33 40.98
N ALA A 18 -9.69 -39.04 41.67
CA ALA A 18 -10.00 -40.39 42.21
C ALA A 18 -9.03 -40.71 43.35
N GLY A 19 -9.40 -40.23 44.51
CA GLY A 19 -8.80 -40.63 45.77
C GLY A 19 -9.50 -41.86 46.33
N SER A 20 -8.75 -42.58 47.06
CA SER A 20 -9.01 -43.48 48.16
C SER A 20 -9.42 -44.90 47.90
N ILE A 21 -8.60 -45.74 48.46
CA ILE A 21 -8.83 -47.04 49.14
C ILE A 21 -8.77 -48.28 48.24
N ALA A 22 -7.71 -49.02 48.39
CA ALA A 22 -7.65 -50.37 48.81
C ALA A 22 -6.35 -51.14 48.42
N THR A 23 -5.70 -51.67 49.39
CA THR A 23 -4.77 -52.82 49.35
C THR A 23 -3.48 -52.69 48.52
N THR A 24 -2.41 -52.58 49.25
CA THR A 24 -1.03 -52.19 48.92
C THR A 24 -0.31 -53.06 47.86
N ALA A 25 -0.82 -54.20 47.44
CA ALA A 25 -0.14 -55.04 46.45
C ALA A 25 -0.72 -54.96 45.03
N ILE A 26 -2.00 -54.60 44.89
CA ILE A 26 -2.65 -54.42 43.58
C ILE A 26 -2.40 -52.95 43.06
N ALA A 27 -2.20 -52.05 43.99
CA ALA A 27 -1.97 -50.61 43.69
C ALA A 27 -0.66 -50.36 42.88
N SER A 28 0.42 -51.08 43.18
CA SER A 28 1.72 -50.88 42.51
C SER A 28 1.74 -51.30 41.03
N GLY A 29 0.97 -52.33 40.69
CA GLY A 29 0.85 -52.81 39.30
C GLY A 29 -0.07 -51.92 38.44
N GLN A 30 -1.14 -51.39 39.02
CA GLN A 30 -2.05 -50.46 38.34
C GLN A 30 -1.45 -49.08 38.20
N GLN A 31 -0.69 -48.59 39.19
CA GLN A 31 0.02 -47.31 39.12
C GLN A 31 1.07 -47.31 38.01
N LYS A 32 1.86 -48.37 37.82
CA LYS A 32 2.80 -48.53 36.73
C LYS A 32 2.11 -48.49 35.36
N LYS A 33 0.90 -49.06 35.26
CA LYS A 33 0.11 -49.07 34.02
C LYS A 33 -0.46 -47.67 33.74
N THR A 34 -0.95 -46.94 34.75
CA THR A 34 -1.45 -45.58 34.59
C THR A 34 -0.33 -44.59 34.29
N GLU A 35 0.83 -44.67 34.94
CA GLU A 35 2.02 -43.91 34.60
C GLU A 35 2.47 -44.13 33.15
N LYS A 36 2.52 -45.38 32.72
CA LYS A 36 2.89 -45.74 31.35
C LYS A 36 1.89 -45.21 30.33
N ARG A 37 0.58 -45.29 30.61
CA ARG A 37 -0.47 -44.70 29.76
C ARG A 37 -0.34 -43.17 29.72
N ALA A 38 -0.19 -42.50 30.85
CA ALA A 38 -0.03 -41.07 30.92
C ALA A 38 1.22 -40.57 30.15
N ARG A 39 2.34 -41.30 30.24
CA ARG A 39 3.55 -41.02 29.44
C ARG A 39 3.32 -41.19 27.93
N ASN A 40 2.67 -42.29 27.55
CA ASN A 40 2.36 -42.56 26.14
C ASN A 40 1.36 -41.56 25.56
N ASP A 41 0.34 -41.19 26.34
CA ASP A 41 -0.64 -40.18 25.93
C ASP A 41 0.01 -38.78 25.81
N LYS A 42 0.94 -38.45 26.71
CA LYS A 42 1.72 -37.23 26.66
C LYS A 42 2.62 -37.18 25.40
N SER A 43 3.34 -38.30 25.12
CA SER A 43 4.17 -38.39 23.93
C SER A 43 3.32 -38.23 22.67
N ARG A 44 2.21 -38.94 22.57
CA ARG A 44 1.29 -38.87 21.44
C ARG A 44 0.73 -37.47 21.24
N LEU A 45 0.30 -36.78 22.30
CA LEU A 45 -0.20 -35.40 22.23
C LEU A 45 0.89 -34.41 21.86
N SER A 46 2.14 -34.67 22.32
CA SER A 46 3.29 -33.85 21.90
C SER A 46 3.55 -34.02 20.42
N ASP A 47 3.59 -35.27 19.92
CA ASP A 47 3.82 -35.56 18.50
C ASP A 47 2.69 -34.98 17.60
N GLU A 48 1.44 -35.06 18.07
CA GLU A 48 0.28 -34.50 17.39
C GLU A 48 0.33 -32.96 17.35
N LEU A 49 0.75 -32.32 18.44
CA LEU A 49 0.96 -30.87 18.48
C LEU A 49 2.10 -30.42 17.55
N ASP A 50 3.20 -31.18 17.50
CA ASP A 50 4.33 -30.89 16.61
C ASP A 50 3.91 -31.05 15.14
N GLN A 51 3.09 -32.07 14.81
CA GLN A 51 2.54 -32.21 13.45
C GLN A 51 1.59 -31.05 13.09
N LEU A 52 0.68 -30.68 13.98
CA LEU A 52 -0.21 -29.52 13.75
C LEU A 52 0.57 -28.22 13.56
N GLU A 53 1.74 -28.08 14.19
CA GLU A 53 2.61 -26.91 14.01
C GLU A 53 3.31 -26.93 12.65
N LEU A 54 3.72 -28.12 12.17
CA LEU A 54 4.30 -28.29 10.83
C LEU A 54 3.27 -28.06 9.70
N ASP A 55 2.02 -28.49 9.93
CA ASP A 55 0.91 -28.30 8.97
C ASP A 55 0.32 -26.90 9.00
N ARG A 56 0.83 -26.02 9.87
CA ARG A 56 0.33 -24.66 10.00
C ARG A 56 0.64 -23.85 8.75
N GLN A 57 -0.35 -23.15 8.25
CA GLN A 57 -0.20 -22.28 7.09
C GLN A 57 0.90 -21.22 7.29
N GLU A 58 1.67 -20.99 6.25
CA GLU A 58 2.66 -19.92 6.21
C GLU A 58 2.01 -18.54 6.44
N VAL A 59 2.74 -17.63 7.08
CA VAL A 59 2.27 -16.24 7.23
C VAL A 59 2.45 -15.54 5.90
N ILE A 60 1.33 -15.25 5.23
CA ILE A 60 1.32 -14.57 3.95
C ILE A 60 1.20 -13.07 4.21
N ASN A 61 2.08 -12.28 3.59
CA ASN A 61 1.98 -10.83 3.59
C ASN A 61 0.77 -10.40 2.75
N PRO A 62 -0.27 -9.78 3.35
CA PRO A 62 -1.47 -9.36 2.61
C PRO A 62 -1.20 -8.21 1.62
N TYR A 63 -0.06 -7.51 1.76
CA TYR A 63 0.35 -6.40 0.90
C TYR A 63 1.32 -6.81 -0.21
N SER A 64 1.68 -8.10 -0.32
CA SER A 64 2.65 -8.60 -1.33
C SER A 64 2.21 -8.35 -2.78
N ASN A 65 0.91 -8.17 -3.01
CA ASN A 65 0.34 -7.94 -4.35
C ASN A 65 0.10 -6.45 -4.65
N VAL A 66 0.56 -5.55 -3.80
CA VAL A 66 0.47 -4.11 -4.08
C VAL A 66 1.53 -3.76 -5.11
N VAL A 67 1.09 -3.44 -6.33
CA VAL A 67 1.94 -3.05 -7.46
C VAL A 67 1.99 -1.53 -7.61
N SER A 68 3.07 -1.01 -8.19
CA SER A 68 3.18 0.41 -8.54
C SER A 68 2.20 0.76 -9.66
N LEU A 69 1.62 1.95 -9.56
CA LEU A 69 0.79 2.58 -10.59
C LEU A 69 1.56 3.67 -11.35
N ASP A 70 2.91 3.71 -11.24
CA ASP A 70 3.73 4.72 -11.90
C ASP A 70 3.50 4.76 -13.41
N ASP A 71 3.29 3.61 -14.05
CA ASP A 71 3.00 3.49 -15.48
C ASP A 71 1.65 4.13 -15.88
N MET A 72 0.75 4.35 -14.92
CA MET A 72 -0.54 5.01 -15.15
C MET A 72 -0.47 6.53 -14.94
N ILE A 73 0.63 7.03 -14.39
CA ILE A 73 0.85 8.46 -14.19
C ILE A 73 1.43 9.03 -15.49
N VAL A 74 0.58 9.69 -16.28
CA VAL A 74 0.96 10.25 -17.58
C VAL A 74 1.40 11.70 -17.42
N ASP A 75 2.53 12.04 -18.04
CA ASP A 75 2.95 13.43 -18.26
C ASP A 75 2.26 13.96 -19.51
N ASN A 76 1.46 15.01 -19.35
CA ASN A 76 0.71 15.66 -20.43
C ASN A 76 1.40 16.91 -20.98
N SER A 77 2.66 17.15 -20.62
CA SER A 77 3.40 18.34 -21.07
C SER A 77 3.54 18.42 -22.59
N ASP A 78 3.65 17.27 -23.26
CA ASP A 78 3.84 17.18 -24.71
C ASP A 78 2.60 17.55 -25.54
N ILE A 79 1.40 17.46 -24.95
CA ILE A 79 0.16 17.83 -25.64
C ILE A 79 -0.20 19.30 -25.48
N LEU A 80 0.52 20.02 -24.62
CA LEU A 80 0.32 21.44 -24.40
C LEU A 80 0.95 22.23 -25.58
N SER A 81 0.20 23.15 -26.15
CA SER A 81 0.67 23.98 -27.25
C SER A 81 0.22 25.41 -27.10
N ASN A 82 0.97 26.35 -27.71
CA ASN A 82 0.60 27.73 -27.75
C ASN A 82 -0.48 27.94 -28.82
N PRO A 83 -1.74 28.29 -28.45
CA PRO A 83 -2.84 28.48 -29.41
C PRO A 83 -2.63 29.68 -30.34
N PHE A 84 -1.73 30.58 -29.98
CA PHE A 84 -1.44 31.81 -30.74
C PHE A 84 -0.21 31.69 -31.63
N GLN A 85 0.45 30.55 -31.70
CA GLN A 85 1.69 30.38 -32.46
C GLN A 85 1.53 30.60 -33.97
N ASN A 86 0.34 30.31 -34.52
CA ASN A 86 0.08 30.34 -35.96
C ASN A 86 -0.91 31.44 -36.36
N ILE A 87 -0.98 32.52 -35.59
CA ILE A 87 -1.84 33.68 -35.97
C ILE A 87 -1.20 34.42 -37.13
N GLY A 88 -1.85 34.37 -38.29
CA GLY A 88 -1.43 35.11 -39.49
C GLY A 88 -1.98 36.54 -39.53
N VAL A 89 -1.32 37.38 -40.30
CA VAL A 89 -1.84 38.72 -40.63
C VAL A 89 -2.93 38.61 -41.67
N ALA A 90 -4.00 39.38 -41.58
CA ALA A 90 -5.13 39.38 -42.52
C ALA A 90 -4.75 40.11 -43.84
N THR A 91 -3.79 39.54 -44.58
CA THR A 91 -3.25 40.09 -45.82
C THR A 91 -4.28 40.20 -46.93
N GLN A 92 -5.30 39.35 -46.96
CA GLN A 92 -6.38 39.42 -47.96
C GLN A 92 -7.21 40.69 -47.84
N ALA A 93 -7.58 41.06 -46.60
CA ALA A 93 -8.31 42.35 -46.38
C ALA A 93 -7.48 43.54 -46.80
N ALA A 94 -6.18 43.55 -46.51
CA ALA A 94 -5.26 44.61 -46.93
C ALA A 94 -5.10 44.67 -48.45
N LYS A 95 -5.00 43.52 -49.14
CA LYS A 95 -4.96 43.48 -50.60
C LYS A 95 -6.26 44.01 -51.20
N PHE A 96 -7.41 43.63 -50.65
CA PHE A 96 -8.70 44.12 -51.12
C PHE A 96 -8.81 45.68 -50.96
N GLN A 97 -8.38 46.20 -49.82
CA GLN A 97 -8.34 47.66 -49.61
C GLN A 97 -7.37 48.37 -50.56
N ALA A 98 -6.23 47.75 -50.88
CA ALA A 98 -5.28 48.31 -51.84
C ALA A 98 -5.87 48.33 -53.25
N GLU A 99 -6.50 47.22 -53.68
CA GLU A 99 -7.17 47.11 -54.99
C GLU A 99 -8.32 48.14 -55.12
N GLU A 100 -9.15 48.27 -54.08
CA GLU A 100 -10.27 49.22 -54.03
C GLU A 100 -9.75 50.65 -54.09
N ALA A 101 -8.66 51.00 -53.38
CA ALA A 101 -8.02 52.29 -53.44
C ALA A 101 -7.41 52.57 -54.84
N ASP A 102 -6.77 51.55 -55.47
CA ASP A 102 -6.20 51.71 -56.84
C ASP A 102 -7.33 51.90 -57.89
N ILE A 103 -8.46 51.20 -57.78
CA ILE A 103 -9.64 51.40 -58.64
C ILE A 103 -10.25 52.79 -58.46
N ALA A 104 -10.43 53.23 -57.22
CA ALA A 104 -10.96 54.58 -56.92
C ALA A 104 -10.04 55.67 -57.44
N LEU A 105 -8.73 55.49 -57.35
CA LEU A 105 -7.73 56.44 -57.88
C LEU A 105 -7.73 56.44 -59.40
N ALA A 106 -7.86 55.31 -60.08
CA ALA A 106 -7.96 55.21 -61.53
C ALA A 106 -9.20 55.95 -62.05
N ASN A 107 -10.37 55.72 -61.45
CA ASN A 107 -11.63 56.40 -61.78
C ASN A 107 -11.56 57.89 -61.56
N THR A 108 -10.88 58.33 -60.52
CA THR A 108 -10.68 59.72 -60.22
C THR A 108 -9.74 60.40 -61.25
N LEU A 109 -8.68 59.71 -61.65
CA LEU A 109 -7.74 60.13 -62.68
C LEU A 109 -8.44 60.30 -64.04
N ASP A 110 -9.25 59.32 -64.42
CA ASP A 110 -10.03 59.35 -65.65
C ASP A 110 -10.99 60.55 -65.65
N THR A 111 -11.66 60.83 -64.53
CA THR A 111 -12.54 61.96 -64.35
C THR A 111 -11.76 63.29 -64.44
N LEU A 112 -10.58 63.40 -63.84
CA LEU A 112 -9.70 64.54 -63.90
C LEU A 112 -9.19 64.82 -65.33
N LEU A 113 -8.80 63.77 -66.04
CA LEU A 113 -8.38 63.86 -67.44
C LEU A 113 -9.52 64.31 -68.34
N ALA A 114 -10.72 63.78 -68.17
CA ALA A 114 -11.93 64.16 -68.92
C ALA A 114 -12.36 65.63 -68.67
N SER A 115 -12.10 66.16 -67.46
CA SER A 115 -12.42 67.54 -67.08
C SER A 115 -11.36 68.53 -67.47
N GLY A 116 -10.25 68.15 -68.11
CA GLY A 116 -9.18 69.07 -68.52
C GLY A 116 -8.32 69.56 -67.35
N ALA A 117 -8.27 68.83 -66.26
CA ALA A 117 -7.54 69.20 -65.05
C ALA A 117 -6.04 69.35 -65.30
N SER A 118 -5.41 70.37 -64.69
CA SER A 118 -3.98 70.65 -64.80
C SER A 118 -3.12 69.60 -64.08
N ALA A 119 -1.81 69.55 -64.35
CA ALA A 119 -0.82 68.66 -63.73
C ALA A 119 -0.84 68.67 -62.19
N GLY A 120 -1.38 69.70 -61.54
CA GLY A 120 -1.55 69.74 -60.10
C GLY A 120 -2.55 68.68 -59.51
N GLY A 121 -3.64 68.36 -60.33
CA GLY A 121 -4.60 67.30 -59.92
C GLY A 121 -3.97 65.93 -59.88
N ALA A 122 -3.13 65.62 -60.87
CA ALA A 122 -2.41 64.29 -60.90
C ALA A 122 -1.42 64.15 -59.74
N THR A 123 -0.73 65.22 -59.33
CA THR A 123 0.18 65.21 -58.20
C THR A 123 -0.57 65.03 -56.90
N ALA A 124 -1.72 65.65 -56.69
CA ALA A 124 -2.53 65.43 -55.48
C ALA A 124 -3.06 64.02 -55.38
N LEU A 125 -3.47 63.39 -56.53
CA LEU A 125 -3.93 62.04 -56.61
C LEU A 125 -2.80 61.03 -56.28
N ALA A 126 -1.59 61.29 -56.81
CA ALA A 126 -0.42 60.41 -56.45
C ALA A 126 -0.08 60.51 -54.98
N GLN A 127 -0.18 61.71 -54.34
CA GLN A 127 0.00 61.87 -52.91
C GLN A 127 -1.09 61.09 -52.11
N ALA A 128 -2.33 61.15 -52.50
CA ALA A 128 -3.44 60.39 -51.87
C ALA A 128 -3.21 58.85 -51.97
N ALA A 129 -2.73 58.36 -53.13
CA ALA A 129 -2.37 57.00 -53.32
C ALA A 129 -1.25 56.56 -52.38
N LEU A 130 -0.19 57.35 -52.27
CA LEU A 130 0.91 57.05 -51.34
C LEU A 130 0.45 57.04 -49.89
N GLN A 131 -0.43 57.98 -49.51
CA GLN A 131 -1.00 58.07 -48.18
C GLN A 131 -1.85 56.83 -47.86
N SER A 132 -2.70 56.37 -48.79
CA SER A 132 -3.51 55.20 -48.66
C SER A 132 -2.64 53.94 -48.47
N LYS A 133 -1.60 53.76 -49.31
CA LYS A 133 -0.66 52.61 -49.19
C LYS A 133 0.12 52.62 -47.85
N ARG A 134 0.51 53.80 -47.37
CA ARG A 134 1.14 53.94 -46.04
C ARG A 134 0.18 53.57 -44.92
N ASN A 135 -1.09 53.95 -44.99
CA ASN A 135 -2.08 53.60 -43.98
C ASN A 135 -2.34 52.09 -43.93
N ILE A 136 -2.39 51.43 -45.10
CA ILE A 136 -2.53 49.95 -45.18
C ILE A 136 -1.29 49.28 -44.58
N SER A 137 -0.08 49.74 -44.94
CA SER A 137 1.16 49.19 -44.37
C SER A 137 1.20 49.35 -42.84
N ALA A 138 0.86 50.55 -42.33
CA ALA A 138 0.81 50.79 -40.88
C ALA A 138 -0.21 49.89 -40.15
N SER A 139 -1.37 49.64 -40.79
CA SER A 139 -2.36 48.71 -40.24
C SER A 139 -1.85 47.28 -40.19
N LEU A 140 -1.13 46.83 -41.22
CA LEU A 140 -0.49 45.50 -41.26
C LEU A 140 0.60 45.36 -40.19
N GLU A 141 1.46 46.37 -40.04
CA GLU A 141 2.50 46.40 -38.98
C GLU A 141 1.88 46.35 -37.58
N GLN A 142 0.77 47.06 -37.39
CA GLN A 142 0.07 47.04 -36.11
C GLN A 142 -0.56 45.67 -35.81
N GLN A 143 -1.16 45.00 -36.83
CA GLN A 143 -1.67 43.64 -36.70
C GLN A 143 -0.53 42.66 -36.38
N GLU A 144 0.59 42.74 -37.10
CA GLU A 144 1.77 41.90 -36.84
C GLU A 144 2.31 42.09 -35.43
N THR A 145 2.43 43.34 -34.98
CA THR A 145 2.85 43.66 -33.60
C THR A 145 1.89 43.05 -32.56
N ASN A 146 0.58 43.12 -32.81
CA ASN A 146 -0.41 42.53 -31.91
C ASN A 146 -0.34 41.01 -31.92
N ASN A 147 -0.16 40.40 -33.10
CA ASN A 147 0.00 38.97 -33.22
C ASN A 147 1.27 38.44 -32.48
N GLN A 148 2.38 39.17 -32.60
CA GLN A 148 3.62 38.88 -31.86
C GLN A 148 3.41 38.99 -30.35
N LYS A 149 2.66 40.00 -29.86
CA LYS A 149 2.33 40.11 -28.44
C LYS A 149 1.46 38.94 -27.95
N LEU A 150 0.45 38.56 -28.75
CA LEU A 150 -0.39 37.42 -28.43
C LEU A 150 0.41 36.09 -28.42
N ALA A 151 1.30 35.92 -29.40
CA ALA A 151 2.17 34.75 -29.43
C ALA A 151 3.09 34.67 -28.21
N ALA A 152 3.68 35.82 -27.79
CA ALA A 152 4.51 35.90 -26.59
C ALA A 152 3.72 35.65 -25.31
N GLN A 153 2.48 36.16 -25.21
CA GLN A 153 1.59 35.86 -24.08
C GLN A 153 1.21 34.37 -24.04
N GLY A 154 0.93 33.80 -25.20
CA GLY A 154 0.65 32.36 -25.32
C GLY A 154 1.83 31.51 -24.90
N GLU A 155 3.06 31.92 -25.20
CA GLU A 155 4.27 31.22 -24.77
C GLU A 155 4.44 31.27 -23.24
N GLN A 156 4.21 32.45 -22.63
CA GLN A 156 4.25 32.52 -21.15
C GLN A 156 3.19 31.66 -20.49
N PHE A 157 2.00 31.61 -21.05
CA PHE A 157 0.92 30.76 -20.57
C PHE A 157 1.26 29.26 -20.71
N LEU A 158 1.83 28.88 -21.85
CA LEU A 158 2.31 27.51 -22.09
C LEU A 158 3.37 27.11 -21.07
N GLN A 159 4.36 27.96 -20.81
CA GLN A 159 5.39 27.70 -19.80
C GLN A 159 4.79 27.52 -18.38
N GLN A 160 3.81 28.33 -18.01
CA GLN A 160 3.13 28.21 -16.73
C GLN A 160 2.38 26.87 -16.65
N GLN A 161 1.70 26.47 -17.71
CA GLN A 161 1.00 25.20 -17.76
C GLN A 161 1.95 24.00 -17.70
N GLN A 162 3.07 24.06 -18.42
CA GLN A 162 4.11 23.02 -18.37
C GLN A 162 4.72 22.90 -16.98
N MET A 163 5.00 24.02 -16.29
CA MET A 163 5.48 23.97 -14.90
C MET A 163 4.44 23.38 -13.94
N SER A 164 3.17 23.74 -14.11
CA SER A 164 2.08 23.18 -13.31
C SER A 164 1.92 21.68 -13.53
N GLU A 165 2.01 21.22 -14.78
CA GLU A 165 1.94 19.81 -15.14
C GLU A 165 3.14 19.03 -14.58
N ALA A 166 4.34 19.56 -14.67
CA ALA A 166 5.53 18.97 -14.09
C ALA A 166 5.41 18.81 -12.55
N GLN A 167 4.85 19.82 -11.87
CA GLN A 167 4.58 19.73 -10.44
C GLN A 167 3.53 18.63 -10.12
N ARG A 168 2.44 18.59 -10.90
CA ARG A 168 1.40 17.56 -10.77
C ARG A 168 1.99 16.15 -10.93
N PHE A 169 2.81 15.98 -11.97
CA PHE A 169 3.46 14.70 -12.28
C PHE A 169 4.40 14.26 -11.13
N GLN A 170 5.27 15.17 -10.66
CA GLN A 170 6.16 14.90 -9.53
C GLN A 170 5.37 14.56 -8.25
N GLN A 171 4.30 15.30 -7.97
CA GLN A 171 3.47 15.04 -6.79
C GLN A 171 2.77 13.69 -6.88
N ALA A 172 2.28 13.31 -8.05
CA ALA A 172 1.66 12.01 -8.27
C ALA A 172 2.67 10.86 -8.05
N GLN A 173 3.89 10.98 -8.59
CA GLN A 173 4.97 10.00 -8.37
C GLN A 173 5.38 9.89 -6.89
N MET A 174 5.52 11.03 -6.19
CA MET A 174 5.83 11.03 -4.76
C MET A 174 4.74 10.34 -3.94
N THR A 175 3.47 10.63 -4.25
CA THR A 175 2.32 10.02 -3.57
C THR A 175 2.30 8.51 -3.79
N GLU A 176 2.57 8.08 -5.03
CA GLU A 176 2.62 6.67 -5.37
C GLU A 176 3.79 5.95 -4.67
N SER A 177 4.98 6.54 -4.67
CA SER A 177 6.12 6.02 -3.94
C SER A 177 5.85 5.88 -2.44
N GLN A 178 5.17 6.86 -1.82
CA GLN A 178 4.76 6.78 -0.43
C GLN A 178 3.75 5.66 -0.20
N ARG A 179 2.78 5.46 -1.11
CA ARG A 179 1.79 4.38 -1.04
C ARG A 179 2.46 3.01 -1.04
N ILE A 180 3.43 2.80 -1.95
CA ILE A 180 4.19 1.54 -2.04
C ILE A 180 5.03 1.33 -0.78
N GLN A 181 5.75 2.34 -0.31
CA GLN A 181 6.53 2.25 0.94
C GLN A 181 5.65 1.92 2.15
N GLN A 182 4.48 2.55 2.27
CA GLN A 182 3.54 2.24 3.35
C GLN A 182 3.05 0.80 3.27
N ALA A 183 2.71 0.31 2.08
CA ALA A 183 2.29 -1.06 1.90
C ALA A 183 3.39 -2.05 2.28
N ASP A 184 4.64 -1.78 1.93
CA ASP A 184 5.78 -2.62 2.30
C ASP A 184 6.00 -2.64 3.81
N VAL A 185 6.01 -1.49 4.47
CA VAL A 185 6.15 -1.38 5.94
C VAL A 185 5.02 -2.12 6.66
N LEU A 186 3.76 -1.89 6.26
CA LEU A 186 2.61 -2.57 6.84
C LEU A 186 2.67 -4.09 6.61
N GLY A 187 3.16 -4.51 5.46
CA GLY A 187 3.38 -5.92 5.14
C GLY A 187 4.42 -6.58 6.03
N GLN A 188 5.55 -5.91 6.23
CA GLN A 188 6.63 -6.38 7.12
C GLN A 188 6.16 -6.43 8.58
N GLU A 189 5.48 -5.38 9.06
CA GLU A 189 4.93 -5.32 10.42
C GLU A 189 3.92 -6.44 10.67
N PHE A 190 3.03 -6.69 9.72
CA PHE A 190 2.07 -7.79 9.80
C PHE A 190 2.75 -9.17 9.91
N VAL A 191 3.72 -9.44 9.03
CA VAL A 191 4.45 -10.72 9.04
C VAL A 191 5.24 -10.88 10.33
N TYR A 192 5.93 -9.82 10.78
CA TYR A 192 6.68 -9.83 12.03
C TYR A 192 5.77 -10.07 13.24
N GLY A 193 4.70 -9.31 13.37
CA GLY A 193 3.75 -9.43 14.49
C GLY A 193 3.08 -10.80 14.55
N GLU A 194 2.67 -11.35 13.40
CA GLU A 194 2.06 -12.67 13.34
C GLU A 194 3.08 -13.79 13.66
N THR A 195 4.32 -13.64 13.23
CA THR A 195 5.41 -14.57 13.54
C THR A 195 5.73 -14.54 15.03
N GLU A 196 5.86 -13.36 15.64
CA GLU A 196 6.10 -13.18 17.06
C GLU A 196 4.96 -13.75 17.91
N ARG A 197 3.71 -13.52 17.51
CA ARG A 197 2.54 -14.12 18.17
C ARG A 197 2.60 -15.64 18.15
N ARG A 198 2.94 -16.25 17.02
CA ARG A 198 3.09 -17.70 16.88
C ARG A 198 4.22 -18.27 17.77
N GLN A 199 5.36 -17.58 17.79
CA GLN A 199 6.48 -17.97 18.65
C GLN A 199 6.11 -17.89 20.13
N THR A 200 5.42 -16.83 20.53
CA THR A 200 4.94 -16.67 21.92
C THR A 200 3.95 -17.78 22.31
N GLU A 201 3.04 -18.15 21.41
CA GLU A 201 2.14 -19.26 21.65
C GLU A 201 2.89 -20.61 21.81
N GLN A 202 3.92 -20.85 21.01
CA GLN A 202 4.78 -22.03 21.12
C GLN A 202 5.53 -22.06 22.46
N LEU A 203 6.13 -20.93 22.88
CA LEU A 203 6.80 -20.81 24.16
C LEU A 203 5.84 -21.08 25.33
N ASN A 204 4.64 -20.52 25.30
CA ASN A 204 3.62 -20.73 26.32
C ASN A 204 3.20 -22.22 26.41
N ARG A 205 3.04 -22.89 25.28
CA ARG A 205 2.74 -24.34 25.24
C ARG A 205 3.89 -25.16 25.85
N LYS A 206 5.13 -24.88 25.46
CA LYS A 206 6.31 -25.56 26.03
C LYS A 206 6.43 -25.31 27.53
N GLN A 207 6.20 -24.09 27.99
CA GLN A 207 6.18 -23.75 29.39
C GLN A 207 5.10 -24.52 30.18
N ALA A 208 3.89 -24.64 29.63
CA ALA A 208 2.81 -25.42 30.21
C ALA A 208 3.15 -26.92 30.30
N GLN A 209 3.80 -27.46 29.27
CA GLN A 209 4.26 -28.87 29.28
C GLN A 209 5.33 -29.12 30.35
N ILE A 210 6.31 -28.21 30.48
CA ILE A 210 7.36 -28.30 31.52
C ILE A 210 6.74 -28.22 32.90
N THR A 211 5.86 -27.27 33.14
CA THR A 211 5.18 -27.11 34.45
C THR A 211 4.33 -28.31 34.77
N GLY A 212 3.58 -28.85 33.82
CA GLY A 212 2.78 -30.08 34.01
C GLY A 212 3.64 -31.30 34.27
N ALA A 213 4.80 -31.42 33.63
CA ALA A 213 5.75 -32.51 33.89
C ALA A 213 6.35 -32.43 35.31
N ALA A 214 6.76 -31.24 35.73
CA ALA A 214 7.29 -30.98 37.06
C ALA A 214 6.27 -31.26 38.15
N GLN A 215 5.01 -30.85 37.98
CA GLN A 215 3.93 -31.19 38.93
C GLN A 215 3.66 -32.69 39.03
N ALA A 216 3.67 -33.37 37.89
CA ALA A 216 3.49 -34.85 37.87
C ALA A 216 4.65 -35.58 38.58
N GLU A 217 5.87 -35.09 38.47
CA GLU A 217 7.04 -35.63 39.14
C GLU A 217 6.99 -35.40 40.65
N ILE A 218 6.58 -34.22 41.09
CA ILE A 218 6.38 -33.89 42.51
C ILE A 218 5.28 -34.80 43.11
N ALA A 219 4.15 -34.94 42.42
CA ALA A 219 3.06 -35.81 42.86
C ALA A 219 3.49 -37.29 42.94
N ALA A 220 4.27 -37.77 41.99
CA ALA A 220 4.82 -39.12 41.99
C ALA A 220 5.80 -39.35 43.16
N SER A 221 6.66 -38.34 43.45
CA SER A 221 7.62 -38.43 44.57
C SER A 221 6.91 -38.42 45.93
N GLN A 222 5.88 -37.58 46.12
CA GLN A 222 5.05 -37.56 47.32
C GLN A 222 4.30 -38.84 47.54
N ASN A 223 3.71 -39.43 46.48
CA ASN A 223 3.05 -40.73 46.58
C ASN A 223 4.03 -41.86 46.95
N ARG A 224 5.24 -41.83 46.41
CA ARG A 224 6.29 -42.81 46.80
C ARG A 224 6.66 -42.66 48.27
N ALA A 225 6.82 -41.46 48.78
CA ALA A 225 7.11 -41.19 50.18
C ALA A 225 5.98 -41.67 51.12
N GLN A 226 4.73 -41.48 50.73
CA GLN A 226 3.56 -41.96 51.47
C GLN A 226 3.48 -43.48 51.50
N ILE A 227 3.72 -44.15 50.37
CA ILE A 227 3.74 -45.63 50.30
C ILE A 227 4.88 -46.22 51.11
N ALA A 228 6.07 -45.59 51.07
CA ALA A 228 7.20 -46.02 51.88
C ALA A 228 6.91 -45.83 53.39
N GLY A 229 6.30 -44.71 53.78
CA GLY A 229 5.89 -44.44 55.16
C GLY A 229 4.83 -45.46 55.66
N ALA A 230 3.81 -45.76 54.82
CA ALA A 230 2.79 -46.75 55.15
C ALA A 230 3.36 -48.18 55.28
N GLY A 231 4.33 -48.51 54.41
CA GLY A 231 5.01 -49.81 54.46
C GLY A 231 5.86 -50.01 55.76
N ILE A 232 6.55 -48.95 56.17
CA ILE A 232 7.34 -48.98 57.42
C ILE A 232 6.39 -49.04 58.65
N GLY A 233 5.28 -48.31 58.62
CA GLY A 233 4.25 -48.36 59.70
C GLY A 233 3.61 -49.77 59.81
N ALA A 234 3.37 -50.47 58.69
CA ALA A 234 2.83 -51.84 58.71
C ALA A 234 3.84 -52.83 59.23
N LEU A 235 5.12 -52.69 58.93
CA LEU A 235 6.18 -53.55 59.48
C LEU A 235 6.40 -53.29 60.99
N SER A 236 6.30 -52.08 61.48
CA SER A 236 6.41 -51.74 62.88
C SER A 236 5.24 -52.36 63.71
N ASN A 237 4.01 -52.36 63.17
CA ASN A 237 2.86 -52.94 63.77
C ASN A 237 2.93 -54.53 63.83
N ILE A 238 3.52 -55.15 62.84
CA ILE A 238 3.78 -56.60 62.82
C ILE A 238 4.85 -56.98 63.86
N ALA A 239 5.94 -56.14 63.93
CA ALA A 239 6.98 -56.35 64.92
C ALA A 239 6.47 -56.22 66.36
N SER A 240 5.57 -55.25 66.64
CA SER A 240 4.99 -55.04 67.94
C SER A 240 3.98 -56.17 68.34
N ALA A 241 3.23 -56.70 67.40
CA ALA A 241 2.29 -57.78 67.62
C ALA A 241 2.99 -59.13 67.86
N GLY A 242 4.20 -59.34 67.32
CA GLY A 242 5.01 -60.52 67.53
C GLY A 242 5.68 -60.62 68.92
N ILE A 243 5.80 -59.53 69.64
CA ILE A 243 6.47 -59.47 70.92
C ILE A 243 5.50 -59.68 72.09
N THR A 244 4.20 -59.63 71.88
CA THR A 244 3.18 -59.82 72.96
C THR A 244 2.63 -61.23 73.03
N SER A 245 3.17 -62.17 72.26
CA SER A 245 2.75 -63.58 72.24
C SER A 245 3.82 -64.60 72.71
N SER A 246 4.72 -64.21 73.66
CA SER A 246 5.65 -65.08 74.32
C SER A 246 5.58 -64.94 75.85
#